data_a8892510f60a1b007b21af074996b615
#
_entry.id   a8892510f60a1b007b21af074996b615
#
_cell.length_a   1.000
_cell.length_b   1.000
_cell.length_c   1.000
_cell.angle_alpha   90.00
_cell.angle_beta   90.00
_cell.angle_gamma   90.00
#
_symmetry.space_group_name_H-M   'P 1'
#
loop_
_entity.id
_entity.type
_entity.pdbx_description
1 polymer ?
#
loop_
_entity_poly.entity_id
_entity_poly.type
_entity_poly.pdbx_seq_one_letter_code
_entity_poly.pdbx_strand_id
1 'polypeptide(L)'
;MMTACFFDRVLSTLAVLAMTCALAGAAAAQTPYSLGSYTDWNVWELDEGGQKICYIVSEPKKQAGTYTRRGKPAILVTRRPTPAVTDEVSVQPGYTYLEGSSVSLAVGQNQFTLFTRGAHAWTKDETEDRTLIDVMKRGESMVVQGESIKNTTSTDTYSLLGFTKAYNAMVAACSG
;
A
#
# COMPACT_ATOMS: atom_id res chain seq x y z
N MET A 1 -54.71 -45.03 51.04
CA MET A 1 -55.09 -43.63 51.01
C MET A 1 -53.95 -42.88 50.33
N MET A 2 -54.26 -42.53 49.11
CA MET A 2 -54.02 -41.27 48.42
C MET A 2 -52.67 -40.58 48.68
N THR A 3 -51.83 -40.58 47.72
CA THR A 3 -51.52 -39.32 47.01
C THR A 3 -50.84 -39.64 45.69
N ALA A 4 -51.50 -39.19 44.65
CA ALA A 4 -51.11 -39.39 43.26
C ALA A 4 -50.07 -38.37 42.79
N CYS A 5 -49.36 -38.79 41.76
CA CYS A 5 -48.95 -38.04 40.55
C CYS A 5 -48.83 -36.53 40.64
N PHE A 6 -47.61 -36.05 40.51
CA PHE A 6 -47.27 -34.79 39.82
C PHE A 6 -45.75 -34.77 39.49
N PHE A 7 -45.35 -35.55 38.53
CA PHE A 7 -44.00 -35.44 37.96
C PHE A 7 -44.01 -35.90 36.49
N ASP A 8 -44.58 -35.09 35.62
CA ASP A 8 -44.45 -35.34 34.23
C ASP A 8 -44.93 -34.10 33.47
N ARG A 9 -44.09 -33.08 33.31
CA ARG A 9 -44.19 -32.01 32.29
C ARG A 9 -43.15 -30.91 32.43
N VAL A 10 -41.85 -31.22 32.55
CA VAL A 10 -40.77 -30.21 32.36
C VAL A 10 -39.58 -30.88 31.67
N LEU A 11 -39.79 -31.43 30.52
CA LEU A 11 -38.67 -31.89 29.67
C LEU A 11 -39.04 -31.79 28.19
N SER A 12 -39.32 -30.61 27.68
CA SER A 12 -39.54 -30.44 26.23
C SER A 12 -39.35 -29.00 25.76
N THR A 13 -38.40 -28.21 26.30
CA THR A 13 -38.12 -26.85 25.77
C THR A 13 -36.66 -26.49 25.79
N LEU A 14 -35.75 -27.43 25.60
CA LEU A 14 -34.28 -27.16 25.56
C LEU A 14 -33.61 -27.84 24.38
N ALA A 15 -34.12 -27.62 23.16
CA ALA A 15 -33.49 -28.17 21.97
C ALA A 15 -33.76 -27.37 20.71
N VAL A 16 -33.74 -26.01 20.76
CA VAL A 16 -33.71 -25.16 19.55
C VAL A 16 -32.90 -23.89 19.86
N LEU A 17 -31.63 -24.02 20.22
CA LEU A 17 -30.77 -22.87 20.32
C LEU A 17 -29.32 -23.30 20.12
N ALA A 18 -28.96 -23.70 18.93
CA ALA A 18 -27.56 -23.78 18.51
C ALA A 18 -27.45 -24.16 17.03
N MET A 19 -27.63 -23.24 16.09
CA MET A 19 -27.04 -23.35 14.75
C MET A 19 -27.16 -22.04 13.99
N THR A 20 -26.67 -20.95 14.57
CA THR A 20 -26.23 -19.82 13.78
C THR A 20 -24.74 -20.01 13.52
N CYS A 21 -24.42 -20.90 12.59
CA CYS A 21 -23.09 -21.05 12.07
C CYS A 21 -22.78 -19.77 11.29
N ALA A 22 -21.96 -18.91 11.88
CA ALA A 22 -21.44 -17.72 11.25
C ALA A 22 -20.72 -18.14 9.96
N LEU A 23 -21.29 -17.81 8.81
CA LEU A 23 -20.60 -17.76 7.52
C LEU A 23 -19.63 -16.60 7.59
N ALA A 24 -18.48 -16.80 8.21
CA ALA A 24 -17.33 -15.94 8.05
C ALA A 24 -16.90 -16.10 6.58
N GLY A 25 -17.38 -15.21 5.72
CA GLY A 25 -16.93 -15.11 4.35
C GLY A 25 -15.43 -14.92 4.38
N ALA A 26 -14.65 -15.87 3.87
CA ALA A 26 -13.24 -15.68 3.61
C ALA A 26 -13.10 -14.49 2.65
N ALA A 27 -12.57 -13.37 3.11
CA ALA A 27 -12.16 -12.28 2.26
C ALA A 27 -11.07 -12.85 1.33
N ALA A 28 -11.42 -13.17 0.10
CA ALA A 28 -10.45 -13.57 -0.91
C ALA A 28 -9.52 -12.37 -1.12
N ALA A 29 -8.24 -12.53 -0.80
CA ALA A 29 -7.23 -11.54 -1.14
C ALA A 29 -7.20 -11.42 -2.67
N GLN A 30 -7.56 -10.26 -3.20
CA GLN A 30 -7.57 -10.02 -4.62
C GLN A 30 -6.13 -9.94 -5.13
N THR A 31 -5.82 -10.71 -6.16
CA THR A 31 -4.50 -10.72 -6.75
C THR A 31 -4.38 -9.58 -7.76
N PRO A 32 -3.38 -8.69 -7.64
CA PRO A 32 -3.17 -7.64 -8.62
C PRO A 32 -2.95 -8.21 -10.02
N TYR A 33 -3.53 -7.57 -11.01
CA TYR A 33 -3.35 -7.91 -12.42
C TYR A 33 -2.27 -7.02 -13.03
N SER A 34 -1.28 -7.63 -13.71
CA SER A 34 -0.20 -6.88 -14.38
C SER A 34 -0.69 -6.28 -15.69
N LEU A 35 -0.51 -4.97 -15.85
CA LEU A 35 -0.81 -4.23 -17.08
C LEU A 35 0.42 -4.02 -17.96
N GLY A 36 1.62 -4.36 -17.46
CA GLY A 36 2.86 -4.30 -18.23
C GLY A 36 4.05 -3.77 -17.45
N SER A 37 5.21 -3.82 -18.12
CA SER A 37 6.50 -3.35 -17.59
C SER A 37 7.11 -2.34 -18.55
N TYR A 38 7.63 -1.25 -18.00
CA TYR A 38 8.22 -0.13 -18.75
C TYR A 38 9.61 0.17 -18.18
N THR A 39 10.62 -0.51 -18.69
CA THR A 39 12.01 -0.46 -18.22
C THR A 39 12.11 -0.82 -16.73
N ASP A 40 12.12 0.17 -15.84
CA ASP A 40 12.30 -0.02 -14.40
C ASP A 40 11.01 0.14 -13.59
N TRP A 41 9.85 0.26 -14.27
CA TRP A 41 8.55 0.48 -13.67
C TRP A 41 7.53 -0.55 -14.14
N ASN A 42 6.80 -1.13 -13.21
CA ASN A 42 5.72 -2.08 -13.48
C ASN A 42 4.37 -1.44 -13.20
N VAL A 43 3.39 -1.73 -14.03
CA VAL A 43 2.02 -1.22 -13.92
C VAL A 43 1.08 -2.34 -13.51
N TRP A 44 0.25 -2.08 -12.53
CA TRP A 44 -0.68 -3.05 -11.96
C TRP A 44 -2.06 -2.45 -11.80
N GLU A 45 -3.07 -3.32 -11.87
CA GLU A 45 -4.46 -3.04 -11.53
C GLU A 45 -4.88 -3.95 -10.37
N LEU A 46 -5.65 -3.40 -9.44
CA LEU A 46 -6.24 -4.11 -8.32
C LEU A 46 -7.70 -3.70 -8.20
N ASP A 47 -8.59 -4.64 -7.95
CA ASP A 47 -9.94 -4.35 -7.48
C ASP A 47 -9.94 -4.29 -5.95
N GLU A 48 -10.36 -3.19 -5.36
CA GLU A 48 -10.48 -3.02 -3.93
C GLU A 48 -11.95 -2.75 -3.57
N GLY A 49 -12.68 -3.82 -3.27
CA GLY A 49 -14.09 -3.72 -2.91
C GLY A 49 -15.01 -3.24 -4.05
N GLY A 50 -14.71 -3.61 -5.29
CA GLY A 50 -15.43 -3.18 -6.49
C GLY A 50 -14.93 -1.86 -7.07
N GLN A 51 -13.88 -1.29 -6.49
CA GLN A 51 -13.21 -0.10 -7.02
C GLN A 51 -11.91 -0.49 -7.70
N LYS A 52 -11.76 -0.10 -8.96
CA LYS A 52 -10.52 -0.27 -9.69
C LYS A 52 -9.47 0.70 -9.17
N ILE A 53 -8.32 0.17 -8.74
CA ILE A 53 -7.14 0.93 -8.35
C ILE A 53 -6.02 0.54 -9.29
N CYS A 54 -5.30 1.51 -9.82
CA CYS A 54 -4.09 1.26 -10.61
C CYS A 54 -2.88 1.83 -9.90
N TYR A 55 -1.76 1.14 -10.00
CA TYR A 55 -0.52 1.66 -9.45
C TYR A 55 0.67 1.28 -10.31
N ILE A 56 1.70 2.10 -10.22
CA ILE A 56 3.01 1.79 -10.76
C ILE A 56 3.98 1.62 -9.60
N VAL A 57 4.94 0.73 -9.76
CA VAL A 57 5.91 0.39 -8.73
C VAL A 57 7.30 0.20 -9.33
N SER A 58 8.30 0.64 -8.58
CA SER A 58 9.72 0.38 -8.91
C SER A 58 10.48 -0.04 -7.65
N GLU A 59 11.48 -0.91 -7.84
CA GLU A 59 12.46 -1.28 -6.82
C GLU A 59 13.76 -0.47 -7.04
N PRO A 60 14.53 -0.16 -5.98
CA PRO A 60 15.77 0.60 -6.14
C PRO A 60 16.85 -0.19 -6.88
N LYS A 61 17.65 0.50 -7.67
CA LYS A 61 18.82 -0.05 -8.37
C LYS A 61 20.05 -0.12 -7.47
N LYS A 62 20.11 0.73 -6.45
CA LYS A 62 21.17 0.73 -5.44
C LYS A 62 20.55 0.90 -4.07
N GLN A 63 21.07 0.15 -3.12
CA GLN A 63 20.68 0.21 -1.73
C GLN A 63 21.93 0.35 -0.87
N ALA A 64 21.95 1.33 0.03
CA ALA A 64 23.03 1.57 0.97
C ALA A 64 22.49 1.77 2.39
N GLY A 65 23.28 1.40 3.40
CA GLY A 65 22.94 1.52 4.80
C GLY A 65 23.57 0.40 5.63
N THR A 66 23.59 0.58 6.95
CA THR A 66 24.18 -0.37 7.90
C THR A 66 23.12 -1.31 8.50
N TYR A 67 22.35 -1.99 7.68
CA TYR A 67 21.31 -2.93 8.09
C TYR A 67 21.73 -4.39 7.82
N THR A 68 21.39 -5.30 8.72
CA THR A 68 21.67 -6.75 8.58
C THR A 68 20.56 -7.48 7.83
N ARG A 69 19.30 -7.03 7.95
CA ARG A 69 18.11 -7.58 7.27
C ARG A 69 17.14 -6.46 6.93
N ARG A 70 16.58 -6.54 5.75
CA ARG A 70 15.62 -5.60 5.21
C ARG A 70 14.65 -6.32 4.29
N GLY A 71 13.37 -5.96 4.32
CA GLY A 71 12.40 -6.38 3.32
C GLY A 71 12.68 -5.69 1.97
N LYS A 72 11.83 -5.92 0.98
CA LYS A 72 11.95 -5.30 -0.33
C LYS A 72 11.53 -3.83 -0.26
N PRO A 73 12.43 -2.88 -0.56
CA PRO A 73 12.05 -1.48 -0.69
C PRO A 73 11.38 -1.24 -2.05
N ALA A 74 10.40 -0.33 -2.05
CA ALA A 74 9.69 0.07 -3.25
C ALA A 74 9.21 1.51 -3.16
N ILE A 75 9.04 2.14 -4.33
CA ILE A 75 8.26 3.36 -4.47
C ILE A 75 7.05 3.07 -5.35
N LEU A 76 5.90 3.63 -4.98
CA LEU A 76 4.64 3.47 -5.69
C LEU A 76 4.06 4.83 -6.05
N VAL A 77 3.36 4.89 -7.17
CA VAL A 77 2.35 5.92 -7.46
C VAL A 77 1.03 5.20 -7.65
N THR A 78 0.05 5.50 -6.81
CA THR A 78 -1.25 4.84 -6.79
C THR A 78 -2.33 5.82 -7.25
N ARG A 79 -3.10 5.43 -8.25
CA ARG A 79 -4.26 6.17 -8.74
C ARG A 79 -5.55 5.55 -8.24
N ARG A 80 -6.36 6.37 -7.57
CA ARG A 80 -7.73 6.04 -7.14
C ARG A 80 -8.71 6.91 -7.92
N PRO A 81 -9.57 6.32 -8.77
CA PRO A 81 -10.49 7.11 -9.62
C PRO A 81 -11.72 7.64 -8.87
N THR A 82 -12.02 7.14 -7.67
CA THR A 82 -13.20 7.51 -6.88
C THR A 82 -12.85 7.76 -5.42
N PRO A 83 -13.53 8.70 -4.72
CA PRO A 83 -14.57 9.65 -5.16
C PRO A 83 -14.05 10.80 -6.02
N ALA A 84 -12.74 11.05 -6.00
CA ALA A 84 -12.04 12.00 -6.87
C ALA A 84 -10.77 11.35 -7.38
N VAL A 85 -10.39 11.65 -8.62
CA VAL A 85 -9.14 11.10 -9.19
C VAL A 85 -7.96 11.69 -8.44
N THR A 86 -7.24 10.85 -7.70
CA THR A 86 -6.05 11.21 -6.95
C THR A 86 -4.88 10.30 -7.32
N ASP A 87 -3.69 10.89 -7.39
CA ASP A 87 -2.43 10.16 -7.54
C ASP A 87 -1.61 10.37 -6.27
N GLU A 88 -1.32 9.31 -5.54
CA GLU A 88 -0.58 9.32 -4.29
C GLU A 88 0.80 8.69 -4.48
N VAL A 89 1.84 9.38 -4.08
CA VAL A 89 3.20 8.84 -4.03
C VAL A 89 3.47 8.27 -2.65
N SER A 90 3.93 7.02 -2.60
CA SER A 90 4.32 6.37 -1.35
C SER A 90 5.64 5.63 -1.47
N VAL A 91 6.40 5.62 -0.38
CA VAL A 91 7.67 4.91 -0.26
C VAL A 91 7.56 3.85 0.82
N GLN A 92 7.93 2.63 0.48
CA GLN A 92 8.07 1.49 1.38
C GLN A 92 9.54 1.15 1.51
N PRO A 93 10.19 1.33 2.68
CA PRO A 93 11.62 1.11 2.82
C PRO A 93 11.98 -0.37 3.06
N GLY A 94 10.99 -1.25 3.28
CA GLY A 94 11.20 -2.63 3.70
C GLY A 94 11.51 -2.79 5.20
N TYR A 95 11.24 -1.76 6.00
CA TYR A 95 11.31 -1.76 7.47
C TYR A 95 10.28 -0.76 8.04
N THR A 96 10.12 -0.74 9.36
CA THR A 96 9.32 0.30 10.04
C THR A 96 10.18 1.53 10.28
N TYR A 97 9.71 2.70 9.86
CA TYR A 97 10.39 3.97 10.10
C TYR A 97 10.44 4.33 11.60
N LEU A 98 11.44 5.09 11.99
CA LEU A 98 11.50 5.71 13.30
C LEU A 98 10.30 6.65 13.48
N GLU A 99 9.59 6.51 14.59
CA GLU A 99 8.42 7.34 14.87
C GLU A 99 8.79 8.82 14.92
N GLY A 100 7.98 9.66 14.25
CA GLY A 100 8.24 11.09 14.13
C GLY A 100 9.39 11.47 13.19
N SER A 101 10.04 10.49 12.53
CA SER A 101 11.03 10.78 11.50
C SER A 101 10.38 11.23 10.19
N SER A 102 11.20 11.78 9.30
CA SER A 102 10.82 12.08 7.92
C SER A 102 11.73 11.35 6.94
N VAL A 103 11.27 11.24 5.70
CA VAL A 103 12.05 10.71 4.58
C VAL A 103 12.44 11.87 3.66
N SER A 104 13.72 11.94 3.32
CA SER A 104 14.22 12.85 2.28
C SER A 104 14.15 12.16 0.93
N LEU A 105 13.56 12.83 -0.07
CA LEU A 105 13.48 12.36 -1.45
C LEU A 105 14.02 13.44 -2.37
N ALA A 106 14.98 13.08 -3.21
CA ALA A 106 15.62 14.01 -4.14
C ALA A 106 15.56 13.51 -5.57
N VAL A 107 15.20 14.39 -6.51
CA VAL A 107 15.26 14.18 -7.96
C VAL A 107 16.05 15.34 -8.58
N GLY A 108 17.28 15.10 -8.97
CA GLY A 108 18.19 16.18 -9.38
C GLY A 108 18.39 17.20 -8.27
N GLN A 109 18.01 18.45 -8.51
CA GLN A 109 18.10 19.56 -7.54
C GLN A 109 16.83 19.72 -6.70
N ASN A 110 15.73 19.01 -7.03
CA ASN A 110 14.47 19.14 -6.32
C ASN A 110 14.47 18.21 -5.11
N GLN A 111 14.08 18.76 -3.95
CA GLN A 111 14.03 18.02 -2.69
C GLN A 111 12.63 18.06 -2.09
N PHE A 112 12.21 16.92 -1.54
CA PHE A 112 10.92 16.71 -0.90
C PHE A 112 11.13 16.08 0.48
N THR A 113 10.25 16.40 1.41
CA THR A 113 10.25 15.81 2.75
C THR A 113 8.92 15.08 2.95
N LEU A 114 8.99 13.76 3.05
CA LEU A 114 7.81 12.92 3.23
C LEU A 114 7.62 12.65 4.73
N PHE A 115 6.37 12.63 5.19
CA PHE A 115 6.05 12.18 6.55
C PHE A 115 5.96 10.65 6.61
N THR A 116 6.27 10.07 7.78
CA THR A 116 6.28 8.62 7.98
C THR A 116 5.13 8.16 8.87
N ARG A 117 4.61 6.97 8.57
CA ARG A 117 3.70 6.22 9.45
C ARG A 117 3.94 4.73 9.28
N GLY A 118 4.42 4.06 10.33
CA GLY A 118 4.74 2.64 10.27
C GLY A 118 5.82 2.34 9.23
N ALA A 119 5.49 1.53 8.22
CA ALA A 119 6.40 1.11 7.16
C ALA A 119 6.21 1.89 5.84
N HIS A 120 5.63 3.06 5.89
CA HIS A 120 5.37 3.88 4.71
C HIS A 120 5.72 5.34 4.95
N ALA A 121 6.04 6.05 3.86
CA ALA A 121 6.18 7.51 3.84
C ALA A 121 5.39 8.09 2.66
N TRP A 122 4.83 9.29 2.83
CA TRP A 122 4.01 9.99 1.84
C TRP A 122 4.37 11.47 1.77
N THR A 123 4.04 12.10 0.67
CA THR A 123 3.99 13.56 0.56
C THR A 123 2.90 14.12 1.48
N LYS A 124 2.96 15.39 1.78
CA LYS A 124 2.02 16.02 2.73
C LYS A 124 0.59 16.20 2.18
N ASP A 125 0.46 16.33 0.86
CA ASP A 125 -0.82 16.62 0.18
C ASP A 125 -0.75 16.32 -1.33
N GLU A 126 -1.91 16.30 -1.99
CA GLU A 126 -2.05 16.07 -3.43
C GLU A 126 -1.27 17.08 -4.31
N THR A 127 -1.04 18.29 -3.84
CA THR A 127 -0.29 19.29 -4.59
C THR A 127 1.19 18.94 -4.64
N GLU A 128 1.70 18.43 -3.53
CA GLU A 128 3.08 17.94 -3.47
C GLU A 128 3.24 16.63 -4.25
N ASP A 129 2.23 15.73 -4.22
CA ASP A 129 2.20 14.53 -5.09
C ASP A 129 2.34 14.91 -6.56
N ARG A 130 1.49 15.83 -7.05
CA ARG A 130 1.54 16.30 -8.44
C ARG A 130 2.90 16.91 -8.78
N THR A 131 3.45 17.73 -7.90
CA THR A 131 4.76 18.35 -8.08
C THR A 131 5.86 17.32 -8.18
N LEU A 132 5.88 16.34 -7.28
CA LEU A 132 6.85 15.24 -7.27
C LEU A 132 6.72 14.39 -8.54
N ILE A 133 5.50 13.99 -8.93
CA ILE A 133 5.25 13.24 -10.17
C ILE A 133 5.79 14.00 -11.39
N ASP A 134 5.56 15.30 -11.49
CA ASP A 134 6.05 16.12 -12.61
C ASP A 134 7.58 16.25 -12.63
N VAL A 135 8.20 16.27 -11.47
CA VAL A 135 9.67 16.23 -11.36
C VAL A 135 10.21 14.85 -11.75
N MET A 136 9.54 13.76 -11.30
CA MET A 136 9.91 12.38 -11.67
C MET A 136 9.83 12.14 -13.18
N LYS A 137 8.83 12.71 -13.89
CA LYS A 137 8.70 12.60 -15.35
C LYS A 137 9.89 13.17 -16.12
N ARG A 138 10.60 14.13 -15.53
CA ARG A 138 11.75 14.84 -16.16
C ARG A 138 13.10 14.39 -15.63
N GLY A 139 13.10 13.59 -14.55
CA GLY A 139 14.32 13.09 -13.91
C GLY A 139 14.84 11.80 -14.53
N GLU A 140 16.10 11.49 -14.25
CA GLU A 140 16.75 10.23 -14.64
C GLU A 140 16.85 9.25 -13.47
N SER A 141 17.02 9.78 -12.27
CA SER A 141 17.12 9.01 -11.02
C SER A 141 16.57 9.78 -9.84
N MET A 142 16.26 9.04 -8.79
CA MET A 142 15.75 9.57 -7.53
C MET A 142 16.48 8.90 -6.38
N VAL A 143 16.82 9.68 -5.35
CA VAL A 143 17.45 9.19 -4.12
C VAL A 143 16.48 9.37 -2.97
N VAL A 144 16.27 8.30 -2.21
CA VAL A 144 15.38 8.28 -1.04
C VAL A 144 16.20 7.89 0.18
N GLN A 145 16.13 8.69 1.24
CA GLN A 145 16.82 8.44 2.50
C GLN A 145 15.82 8.45 3.65
N GLY A 146 15.88 7.42 4.50
CA GLY A 146 15.01 7.29 5.66
C GLY A 146 15.70 6.55 6.81
N GLU A 147 15.11 6.65 8.00
CA GLU A 147 15.63 6.06 9.23
C GLU A 147 14.67 5.03 9.81
N SER A 148 15.19 3.88 10.21
CA SER A 148 14.43 2.80 10.82
C SER A 148 14.26 2.98 12.33
N ILE A 149 13.27 2.28 12.93
CA ILE A 149 13.10 2.20 14.39
C ILE A 149 14.35 1.69 15.14
N LYS A 150 15.35 1.16 14.42
CA LYS A 150 16.63 0.72 14.97
C LYS A 150 17.73 1.77 14.82
N ASN A 151 17.36 3.02 14.53
CA ASN A 151 18.26 4.14 14.27
C ASN A 151 19.28 3.82 13.16
N THR A 152 18.85 3.10 12.13
CA THR A 152 19.66 2.78 10.98
C THR A 152 19.17 3.56 9.77
N THR A 153 20.05 4.36 9.19
CA THR A 153 19.76 5.10 7.96
C THR A 153 19.94 4.19 6.74
N SER A 154 18.98 4.26 5.81
CA SER A 154 19.11 3.67 4.48
C SER A 154 19.03 4.72 3.40
N THR A 155 19.74 4.51 2.31
CA THR A 155 19.72 5.34 1.11
C THR A 155 19.49 4.46 -0.10
N ASP A 156 18.38 4.70 -0.79
CA ASP A 156 17.94 3.95 -1.96
C ASP A 156 17.98 4.82 -3.20
N THR A 157 18.56 4.32 -4.29
CA THR A 157 18.56 5.01 -5.57
C THR A 157 17.66 4.27 -6.54
N TYR A 158 16.62 4.94 -7.00
CA TYR A 158 15.68 4.45 -8.00
C TYR A 158 15.99 5.04 -9.37
N SER A 159 15.77 4.26 -10.42
CA SER A 159 15.79 4.74 -11.80
C SER A 159 14.43 5.32 -12.17
N LEU A 160 14.41 6.41 -12.90
CA LEU A 160 13.20 7.00 -13.48
C LEU A 160 13.01 6.63 -14.96
N LEU A 161 13.86 5.73 -15.50
CA LEU A 161 13.71 5.24 -16.86
C LEU A 161 12.42 4.42 -16.99
N GLY A 162 11.55 4.87 -17.89
CA GLY A 162 10.25 4.27 -18.11
C GLY A 162 9.11 4.85 -17.26
N PHE A 163 9.40 5.69 -16.26
CA PHE A 163 8.39 6.27 -15.36
C PHE A 163 7.24 6.94 -16.12
N THR A 164 7.53 7.86 -17.04
CA THR A 164 6.50 8.58 -17.79
C THR A 164 5.62 7.64 -18.61
N LYS A 165 6.19 6.59 -19.22
CA LYS A 165 5.39 5.59 -19.97
C LYS A 165 4.51 4.77 -19.05
N ALA A 166 5.05 4.30 -17.92
CA ALA A 166 4.29 3.55 -16.92
C ALA A 166 3.17 4.41 -16.32
N TYR A 167 3.45 5.66 -15.96
CA TYR A 167 2.46 6.60 -15.45
C TYR A 167 1.31 6.83 -16.44
N ASN A 168 1.62 7.07 -17.71
CA ASN A 168 0.59 7.26 -18.74
C ASN A 168 -0.25 6.00 -18.95
N ALA A 169 0.36 4.80 -18.90
CA ALA A 169 -0.37 3.53 -18.96
C ALA A 169 -1.30 3.33 -17.76
N MET A 170 -0.84 3.66 -16.54
CA MET A 170 -1.65 3.65 -15.33
C MET A 170 -2.85 4.61 -15.44
N VAL A 171 -2.61 5.84 -15.91
CA VAL A 171 -3.66 6.84 -16.12
C VAL A 171 -4.69 6.32 -17.11
N ALA A 172 -4.27 5.80 -18.26
CA ALA A 172 -5.16 5.25 -19.28
C ALA A 172 -6.02 4.08 -18.76
N ALA A 173 -5.45 3.22 -17.92
CA ALA A 173 -6.15 2.07 -17.35
C ALA A 173 -7.20 2.48 -16.29
N CYS A 174 -6.94 3.55 -15.54
CA CYS A 174 -7.79 4.04 -14.44
C CYS A 174 -8.39 5.43 -14.69
N SER A 175 -8.73 5.75 -15.94
CA SER A 175 -9.42 7.00 -16.33
C SER A 175 -10.91 6.81 -16.55
N GLY A 176 -11.48 5.68 -16.15
CA GLY A 176 -12.87 5.31 -16.38
C GLY A 176 -13.80 5.74 -15.28
#